data_7b4a60af1da49493a70c3a7f36de2294
#
_entry.id   7b4a60af1da49493a70c3a7f36de2294
#
_cell.length_a   1.000
_cell.length_b   1.000
_cell.length_c   1.000
_cell.angle_alpha   90.00
_cell.angle_beta   90.00
_cell.angle_gamma   90.00
#
_symmetry.space_group_name_H-M   'P 1'
#
loop_
_entity.id
_entity.type
_entity.pdbx_description
1 polymer ?
#
loop_
_entity_poly.entity_id
_entity_poly.type
_entity_poly.pdbx_seq_one_letter_code
_entity_poly.pdbx_strand_id
1 'polypeptide(L)'
;MTAVVRRTRWTAVAAAGAVLAALAVGTAAGPASAASGPAAVVRQDAAVPPLDRAAVRRVLAGLPTSEVSGALVHVSGRAGRLDAVGGIGDPATGRAPDADGRFRIGSISKVFTATVVLQLAAEHRLDLDTPVQHYLPGLLPASFPPIAVGQLLNHTSGLPNGADGPWGDGTAAWFVDHRFESWSPERVVATMDGQEMAFVPGTAQQYNGMNTFVAGLLVEQVTGHDYAHEVQQRIVRPLGLHDTSVPAADDPALRHPAARPRLTVPGPDGTPRQVDVTEQSPWPWAEGGLISSAADLDRFVTALFRGRLLPPAQQEALFTVPDVPTHHSSHCETGPDAGRACMSMGLERTKVGGVEIWGKTGSRPGWTNGVFATRDLSRTVVYSLNPTGLDGAETPVIMQLAGAVFG
;
A
#
# COMPACT_ATOMS: atom_id res chain seq x y z
N MET A 1 38.87 -14.03 -28.48
CA MET A 1 38.21 -14.51 -27.24
C MET A 1 37.19 -13.48 -26.85
N THR A 2 35.97 -13.71 -27.31
CA THR A 2 34.85 -12.75 -27.17
C THR A 2 34.02 -13.18 -25.95
N ALA A 3 34.02 -12.36 -24.88
CA ALA A 3 33.25 -12.63 -23.69
C ALA A 3 31.77 -12.25 -23.93
N VAL A 4 30.91 -13.24 -23.90
CA VAL A 4 29.44 -13.06 -23.94
C VAL A 4 29.00 -12.64 -22.57
N VAL A 5 28.64 -11.35 -22.43
CA VAL A 5 27.97 -10.84 -21.23
C VAL A 5 26.52 -11.31 -21.26
N ARG A 6 26.19 -12.27 -20.41
CA ARG A 6 24.79 -12.68 -20.14
C ARG A 6 24.10 -11.54 -19.38
N ARG A 7 23.18 -10.83 -20.05
CA ARG A 7 22.23 -9.91 -19.40
C ARG A 7 21.25 -10.75 -18.58
N THR A 8 21.44 -10.78 -17.29
CA THR A 8 20.47 -11.30 -16.33
C THR A 8 19.30 -10.30 -16.28
N ARG A 9 18.11 -10.74 -16.65
CA ARG A 9 16.88 -9.93 -16.53
C ARG A 9 16.57 -9.77 -15.06
N TRP A 10 16.62 -8.55 -14.57
CA TRP A 10 16.24 -8.19 -13.23
C TRP A 10 14.70 -8.14 -13.15
N THR A 11 14.13 -9.08 -12.46
CA THR A 11 12.76 -8.94 -11.97
C THR A 11 12.86 -8.18 -10.66
N ALA A 12 12.45 -6.91 -10.68
CA ALA A 12 12.30 -6.13 -9.45
C ALA A 12 11.32 -6.87 -8.53
N VAL A 13 11.80 -7.28 -7.37
CA VAL A 13 10.98 -7.90 -6.33
C VAL A 13 10.11 -6.81 -5.71
N ALA A 14 8.98 -6.55 -6.34
CA ALA A 14 7.82 -5.93 -5.69
C ALA A 14 7.11 -7.04 -4.89
N ALA A 15 7.84 -7.72 -4.00
CA ALA A 15 7.27 -8.73 -3.13
C ALA A 15 6.72 -8.02 -1.88
N ALA A 16 5.45 -7.92 -1.79
CA ALA A 16 4.58 -7.80 -0.62
C ALA A 16 3.32 -6.94 -0.90
N GLY A 17 2.61 -7.22 -1.95
CA GLY A 17 1.37 -6.48 -2.26
C GLY A 17 0.27 -7.31 -2.90
N ALA A 18 0.54 -8.54 -3.23
CA ALA A 18 -0.37 -9.33 -4.01
C ALA A 18 -0.90 -10.51 -3.22
N VAL A 19 -1.75 -10.31 -2.21
CA VAL A 19 -2.53 -11.45 -1.74
C VAL A 19 -3.78 -11.02 -0.98
N LEU A 20 -4.84 -10.87 -1.70
CA LEU A 20 -6.19 -10.98 -1.18
C LEU A 20 -7.13 -11.54 -2.28
N ALA A 21 -6.76 -12.63 -2.93
CA ALA A 21 -7.70 -13.29 -3.83
C ALA A 21 -7.31 -14.75 -4.08
N ALA A 22 -7.86 -15.67 -3.35
CA ALA A 22 -8.26 -17.00 -3.81
C ALA A 22 -8.88 -17.85 -2.69
N LEU A 23 -10.18 -17.85 -2.59
CA LEU A 23 -10.98 -18.99 -2.11
C LEU A 23 -12.21 -19.06 -3.00
N ALA A 24 -12.06 -19.71 -4.15
CA ALA A 24 -13.18 -20.19 -4.95
C ALA A 24 -13.31 -21.70 -4.75
N VAL A 25 -14.26 -22.11 -3.93
CA VAL A 25 -14.75 -23.50 -3.92
C VAL A 25 -15.76 -23.63 -5.05
N GLY A 26 -15.42 -24.47 -6.04
CA GLY A 26 -16.27 -24.75 -7.19
C GLY A 26 -17.53 -25.51 -6.81
N THR A 27 -18.66 -25.11 -7.41
CA THR A 27 -19.84 -25.98 -7.57
C THR A 27 -20.32 -25.96 -9.03
N ALA A 28 -20.69 -27.13 -9.47
CA ALA A 28 -20.95 -27.55 -10.84
C ALA A 28 -22.06 -26.81 -11.57
N ALA A 29 -21.92 -26.76 -12.91
CA ALA A 29 -22.86 -26.21 -13.88
C ALA A 29 -24.08 -27.08 -14.09
N GLY A 30 -25.26 -26.47 -14.18
CA GLY A 30 -26.49 -27.00 -14.78
C GLY A 30 -26.97 -26.09 -15.91
N PRO A 31 -27.79 -26.57 -16.86
CA PRO A 31 -27.87 -26.04 -18.22
C PRO A 31 -28.72 -24.76 -18.37
N ALA A 32 -28.34 -24.00 -19.41
CA ALA A 32 -28.91 -22.74 -19.84
C ALA A 32 -30.37 -22.84 -20.31
N SER A 33 -31.15 -21.80 -20.01
CA SER A 33 -32.34 -21.42 -20.74
C SER A 33 -32.34 -19.93 -21.02
N ALA A 34 -32.81 -19.58 -22.23
CA ALA A 34 -32.55 -18.32 -22.89
C ALA A 34 -33.50 -17.17 -22.50
N ALA A 35 -32.95 -15.98 -22.63
CA ALA A 35 -33.50 -14.69 -23.07
C ALA A 35 -34.56 -13.94 -22.26
N SER A 36 -34.10 -12.85 -21.68
CA SER A 36 -34.79 -11.54 -21.75
C SER A 36 -33.80 -10.45 -21.30
N GLY A 37 -33.91 -9.26 -21.92
CA GLY A 37 -32.96 -8.17 -22.05
C GLY A 37 -32.29 -7.61 -20.77
N PRO A 38 -31.32 -6.68 -20.93
CA PRO A 38 -30.44 -6.33 -19.86
C PRO A 38 -31.11 -5.44 -18.81
N ALA A 39 -31.67 -6.05 -17.77
CA ALA A 39 -31.82 -5.36 -16.50
C ALA A 39 -30.41 -5.28 -15.90
N ALA A 40 -29.93 -4.09 -15.61
CA ALA A 40 -28.72 -3.88 -14.82
C ALA A 40 -28.88 -4.65 -13.51
N VAL A 41 -28.23 -5.79 -13.42
CA VAL A 41 -28.13 -6.54 -12.17
C VAL A 41 -27.24 -5.71 -11.26
N VAL A 42 -27.87 -4.91 -10.39
CA VAL A 42 -27.20 -4.37 -9.21
C VAL A 42 -26.75 -5.61 -8.42
N ARG A 43 -25.50 -6.01 -8.57
CA ARG A 43 -24.90 -7.04 -7.73
C ARG A 43 -24.96 -6.51 -6.32
N GLN A 44 -25.86 -7.04 -5.50
CA GLN A 44 -25.83 -6.80 -4.07
C GLN A 44 -24.54 -7.47 -3.55
N ASP A 45 -23.64 -6.65 -3.02
CA ASP A 45 -22.49 -7.18 -2.31
C ASP A 45 -22.98 -8.05 -1.15
N ALA A 46 -22.27 -9.16 -0.89
CA ALA A 46 -22.61 -10.03 0.22
C ALA A 46 -22.60 -9.22 1.52
N ALA A 47 -23.64 -9.38 2.34
CA ALA A 47 -23.70 -8.75 3.63
C ALA A 47 -22.51 -9.22 4.48
N VAL A 48 -21.80 -8.28 5.13
CA VAL A 48 -20.67 -8.60 5.99
C VAL A 48 -21.16 -9.47 7.17
N PRO A 49 -20.64 -10.72 7.34
CA PRO A 49 -21.05 -11.58 8.42
C PRO A 49 -20.64 -10.99 9.79
N PRO A 50 -21.25 -11.41 10.91
CA PRO A 50 -20.75 -11.08 12.25
C PRO A 50 -19.29 -11.49 12.40
N LEU A 51 -18.49 -10.65 13.10
CA LEU A 51 -17.08 -10.93 13.32
C LEU A 51 -16.84 -12.20 14.13
N ASP A 52 -16.15 -13.19 13.56
CA ASP A 52 -15.62 -14.32 14.32
C ASP A 52 -14.32 -13.94 15.05
N ARG A 53 -14.51 -13.37 16.25
CA ARG A 53 -13.38 -12.99 17.12
C ARG A 53 -12.51 -14.18 17.52
N ALA A 54 -13.09 -15.37 17.60
CA ALA A 54 -12.34 -16.58 17.96
C ALA A 54 -11.43 -17.02 16.81
N ALA A 55 -11.90 -16.92 15.56
CA ALA A 55 -11.08 -17.20 14.40
C ALA A 55 -9.87 -16.26 14.31
N VAL A 56 -10.07 -14.92 14.46
CA VAL A 56 -8.95 -13.96 14.48
C VAL A 56 -7.94 -14.29 15.58
N ARG A 57 -8.42 -14.58 16.80
CA ARG A 57 -7.53 -14.95 17.91
C ARG A 57 -6.79 -16.25 17.68
N ARG A 58 -7.40 -17.25 17.01
CA ARG A 58 -6.72 -18.52 16.67
C ARG A 58 -5.55 -18.27 15.71
N VAL A 59 -5.72 -17.41 14.69
CA VAL A 59 -4.62 -17.05 13.78
C VAL A 59 -3.47 -16.41 14.56
N LEU A 60 -3.78 -15.42 15.40
CA LEU A 60 -2.78 -14.72 16.20
C LEU A 60 -2.10 -15.61 17.25
N ALA A 61 -2.80 -16.60 17.82
CA ALA A 61 -2.24 -17.56 18.76
C ALA A 61 -1.25 -18.55 18.11
N GLY A 62 -1.26 -18.66 16.78
CA GLY A 62 -0.26 -19.43 16.03
C GLY A 62 1.10 -18.72 15.87
N LEU A 63 1.22 -17.47 16.31
CA LEU A 63 2.47 -16.71 16.26
C LEU A 63 3.28 -16.87 17.56
N PRO A 64 4.63 -16.76 17.51
CA PRO A 64 5.45 -16.54 16.32
C PRO A 64 5.60 -17.78 15.44
N THR A 65 5.85 -17.55 14.13
CA THR A 65 6.35 -18.57 13.19
C THR A 65 7.79 -18.24 12.80
N SER A 66 8.40 -19.03 11.89
CA SER A 66 9.68 -18.69 11.28
C SER A 66 9.63 -17.42 10.46
N GLU A 67 8.47 -17.13 9.84
CA GLU A 67 8.27 -16.03 8.88
C GLU A 67 7.71 -14.76 9.54
N VAL A 68 6.96 -14.89 10.66
CA VAL A 68 6.30 -13.76 11.35
C VAL A 68 6.57 -13.82 12.84
N SER A 69 7.25 -12.83 13.38
CA SER A 69 7.52 -12.75 14.82
C SER A 69 6.30 -12.32 15.63
N GLY A 70 5.53 -11.37 15.14
CA GLY A 70 4.34 -10.86 15.83
C GLY A 70 3.39 -10.14 14.90
N ALA A 71 2.17 -9.90 15.38
CA ALA A 71 1.14 -9.16 14.66
C ALA A 71 0.20 -8.43 15.61
N LEU A 72 -0.36 -7.31 15.11
CA LEU A 72 -1.52 -6.64 15.68
C LEU A 72 -2.65 -6.60 14.66
N VAL A 73 -3.89 -6.65 15.13
CA VAL A 73 -5.10 -6.53 14.33
C VAL A 73 -6.09 -5.65 15.07
N HIS A 74 -6.56 -4.61 14.38
CA HIS A 74 -7.65 -3.73 14.83
C HIS A 74 -8.83 -3.90 13.87
N VAL A 75 -10.00 -4.25 14.39
CA VAL A 75 -11.24 -4.38 13.63
C VAL A 75 -12.28 -3.44 14.20
N SER A 76 -12.94 -2.68 13.34
CA SER A 76 -14.02 -1.77 13.71
C SER A 76 -15.23 -1.90 12.77
N GLY A 77 -16.28 -1.14 13.05
CA GLY A 77 -17.50 -1.12 12.27
C GLY A 77 -18.70 -1.73 13.01
N ARG A 78 -19.91 -1.63 12.40
CA ARG A 78 -21.14 -2.14 13.01
C ARG A 78 -21.23 -3.66 13.06
N ALA A 79 -20.49 -4.36 12.19
CA ALA A 79 -20.49 -5.83 12.14
C ALA A 79 -19.51 -6.47 13.12
N GLY A 80 -18.92 -5.69 14.03
CA GLY A 80 -18.07 -6.19 15.13
C GLY A 80 -16.80 -5.37 15.33
N ARG A 81 -16.22 -5.49 16.54
CA ARG A 81 -14.98 -4.80 16.94
C ARG A 81 -14.06 -5.78 17.66
N LEU A 82 -12.76 -5.61 17.45
CA LEU A 82 -11.71 -6.39 18.11
C LEU A 82 -10.38 -5.67 18.01
N ASP A 83 -9.68 -5.56 19.15
CA ASP A 83 -8.25 -5.30 19.21
C ASP A 83 -7.57 -6.58 19.68
N ALA A 84 -6.57 -7.04 18.95
CA ALA A 84 -5.89 -8.27 19.29
C ALA A 84 -4.43 -8.24 18.79
N VAL A 85 -3.56 -8.87 19.55
CA VAL A 85 -2.14 -9.04 19.23
C VAL A 85 -1.74 -10.50 19.40
N GLY A 86 -0.69 -10.92 18.72
CA GLY A 86 -0.13 -12.27 18.85
C GLY A 86 1.36 -12.29 18.57
N GLY A 87 2.03 -13.33 19.04
CA GLY A 87 3.45 -13.52 18.87
C GLY A 87 4.30 -12.59 19.73
N ILE A 88 5.52 -12.31 19.26
CA ILE A 88 6.55 -11.54 19.96
C ILE A 88 6.77 -10.21 19.20
N GLY A 89 6.47 -9.10 19.87
CA GLY A 89 6.71 -7.75 19.37
C GLY A 89 8.13 -7.26 19.68
N ASP A 90 8.66 -7.62 20.83
CA ASP A 90 10.04 -7.27 21.22
C ASP A 90 10.82 -8.54 21.58
N PRO A 91 11.65 -9.05 20.66
CA PRO A 91 12.44 -10.26 20.90
C PRO A 91 13.44 -10.16 22.06
N ALA A 92 13.85 -8.95 22.46
CA ALA A 92 14.77 -8.77 23.59
C ALA A 92 14.11 -9.00 24.94
N THR A 93 12.79 -8.76 25.02
CA THR A 93 12.03 -8.86 26.28
C THR A 93 10.96 -9.97 26.24
N GLY A 94 10.68 -10.55 25.07
CA GLY A 94 9.60 -11.51 24.87
C GLY A 94 8.18 -10.90 24.89
N ARG A 95 8.06 -9.56 24.95
CA ARG A 95 6.75 -8.90 25.00
C ARG A 95 6.00 -9.05 23.68
N ALA A 96 4.69 -9.18 23.76
CA ALA A 96 3.80 -9.11 22.62
C ALA A 96 3.86 -7.71 21.95
N PRO A 97 3.39 -7.58 20.69
CA PRO A 97 3.19 -6.26 20.07
C PRO A 97 2.29 -5.36 20.92
N ASP A 98 2.55 -4.06 20.89
CA ASP A 98 1.69 -3.04 21.49
C ASP A 98 0.58 -2.67 20.52
N ALA A 99 -0.67 -2.89 20.91
CA ALA A 99 -1.84 -2.59 20.06
C ALA A 99 -2.00 -1.09 19.77
N ASP A 100 -1.54 -0.23 20.66
CA ASP A 100 -1.60 1.23 20.55
C ASP A 100 -0.31 1.83 20.01
N GLY A 101 0.70 0.99 19.71
CA GLY A 101 2.00 1.42 19.23
C GLY A 101 1.97 1.86 17.76
N ARG A 102 3.04 2.57 17.37
CA ARG A 102 3.24 3.09 16.01
C ARG A 102 3.99 2.09 15.15
N PHE A 103 3.74 2.14 13.85
CA PHE A 103 4.46 1.35 12.85
C PHE A 103 4.65 2.13 11.55
N ARG A 104 5.63 1.69 10.74
CA ARG A 104 5.87 2.24 9.42
C ARG A 104 4.84 1.68 8.46
N ILE A 105 3.97 2.54 7.93
CA ILE A 105 2.79 2.11 7.18
C ILE A 105 3.07 1.76 5.71
N GLY A 106 4.30 2.05 5.21
CA GLY A 106 4.65 1.75 3.82
C GLY A 106 3.68 2.38 2.83
N SER A 107 3.33 1.65 1.80
CA SER A 107 2.49 2.13 0.69
C SER A 107 1.06 2.56 1.08
N ILE A 108 0.62 2.39 2.32
CA ILE A 108 -0.60 3.05 2.82
C ILE A 108 -0.41 4.58 2.76
N SER A 109 0.82 5.10 2.81
CA SER A 109 1.17 6.50 2.58
C SER A 109 0.58 7.07 1.30
N LYS A 110 0.45 6.26 0.25
CA LYS A 110 -0.12 6.67 -1.04
C LYS A 110 -1.58 7.13 -0.95
N VAL A 111 -2.33 6.59 0.01
CA VAL A 111 -3.72 7.02 0.25
C VAL A 111 -3.75 8.45 0.81
N PHE A 112 -2.80 8.80 1.69
CA PHE A 112 -2.65 10.17 2.18
C PHE A 112 -2.26 11.12 1.04
N THR A 113 -1.27 10.74 0.23
CA THR A 113 -0.84 11.54 -0.94
C THR A 113 -1.99 11.77 -1.91
N ALA A 114 -2.71 10.71 -2.30
CA ALA A 114 -3.86 10.81 -3.19
C ALA A 114 -4.97 11.68 -2.60
N THR A 115 -5.24 11.59 -1.30
CA THR A 115 -6.23 12.44 -0.63
C THR A 115 -5.85 13.90 -0.72
N VAL A 116 -4.58 14.27 -0.49
CA VAL A 116 -4.11 15.65 -0.63
C VAL A 116 -4.26 16.15 -2.06
N VAL A 117 -3.86 15.37 -3.07
CA VAL A 117 -4.01 15.74 -4.48
C VAL A 117 -5.48 15.92 -4.86
N LEU A 118 -6.37 15.04 -4.42
CA LEU A 118 -7.81 15.17 -4.64
C LEU A 118 -8.41 16.39 -3.95
N GLN A 119 -7.93 16.78 -2.77
CA GLN A 119 -8.34 18.04 -2.12
C GLN A 119 -7.88 19.26 -2.92
N LEU A 120 -6.65 19.26 -3.43
CA LEU A 120 -6.14 20.34 -4.29
C LEU A 120 -6.93 20.44 -5.60
N ALA A 121 -7.37 19.32 -6.15
CA ALA A 121 -8.27 19.30 -7.32
C ALA A 121 -9.65 19.89 -6.97
N ALA A 122 -10.20 19.57 -5.80
CA ALA A 122 -11.46 20.14 -5.33
C ALA A 122 -11.36 21.68 -5.09
N GLU A 123 -10.20 22.16 -4.71
CA GLU A 123 -9.87 23.58 -4.54
C GLU A 123 -9.54 24.29 -5.86
N HIS A 124 -9.62 23.60 -7.00
CA HIS A 124 -9.24 24.11 -8.33
C HIS A 124 -7.79 24.61 -8.41
N ARG A 125 -6.90 24.11 -7.57
CA ARG A 125 -5.47 24.43 -7.60
C ARG A 125 -4.72 23.58 -8.62
N LEU A 126 -5.27 22.44 -8.97
CA LEU A 126 -4.83 21.58 -10.07
C LEU A 126 -6.06 20.92 -10.72
N ASP A 127 -5.86 20.36 -11.90
CA ASP A 127 -6.87 19.57 -12.62
C ASP A 127 -6.32 18.16 -12.85
N LEU A 128 -7.14 17.13 -12.56
CA LEU A 128 -6.76 15.72 -12.66
C LEU A 128 -6.51 15.26 -14.10
N ASP A 129 -7.10 15.94 -15.09
CA ASP A 129 -6.94 15.64 -16.51
C ASP A 129 -5.80 16.45 -17.16
N THR A 130 -5.28 17.46 -16.48
CA THR A 130 -4.14 18.26 -16.97
C THR A 130 -2.85 17.46 -16.83
N PRO A 131 -1.96 17.46 -17.85
CA PRO A 131 -0.66 16.82 -17.78
C PRO A 131 0.18 17.33 -16.61
N VAL A 132 0.79 16.41 -15.86
CA VAL A 132 1.67 16.76 -14.72
C VAL A 132 2.87 17.61 -15.15
N GLN A 133 3.34 17.47 -16.40
CA GLN A 133 4.40 18.30 -16.98
C GLN A 133 4.03 19.78 -17.07
N HIS A 134 2.75 20.11 -17.06
CA HIS A 134 2.30 21.51 -16.97
C HIS A 134 2.65 22.14 -15.62
N TYR A 135 2.50 21.37 -14.53
CA TYR A 135 2.78 21.84 -13.16
C TYR A 135 4.26 21.68 -12.78
N LEU A 136 4.92 20.65 -13.33
CA LEU A 136 6.30 20.27 -13.04
C LEU A 136 7.15 20.27 -14.32
N PRO A 137 7.36 21.45 -14.95
CA PRO A 137 8.12 21.52 -16.20
C PRO A 137 9.56 21.06 -15.96
N GLY A 138 10.05 20.13 -16.81
CA GLY A 138 11.41 19.62 -16.76
C GLY A 138 11.68 18.56 -15.68
N LEU A 139 10.70 18.15 -14.87
CA LEU A 139 10.87 17.07 -13.89
C LEU A 139 10.95 15.69 -14.56
N LEU A 140 10.10 15.45 -15.55
CA LEU A 140 10.08 14.20 -16.30
C LEU A 140 10.87 14.34 -17.60
N PRO A 141 11.47 13.25 -18.12
CA PRO A 141 12.14 13.24 -19.42
C PRO A 141 11.27 13.85 -20.52
N ALA A 142 11.86 14.69 -21.36
CA ALA A 142 11.14 15.35 -22.46
C ALA A 142 10.59 14.39 -23.52
N SER A 143 11.10 13.15 -23.56
CA SER A 143 10.60 12.07 -24.42
C SER A 143 9.29 11.45 -23.94
N PHE A 144 8.91 11.70 -22.68
CA PHE A 144 7.67 11.12 -22.13
C PHE A 144 6.45 11.88 -22.65
N PRO A 145 5.40 11.16 -23.08
CA PRO A 145 4.16 11.76 -23.50
C PRO A 145 3.48 12.51 -22.34
N PRO A 146 2.48 13.38 -22.60
CA PRO A 146 1.68 13.98 -21.54
C PRO A 146 1.04 12.93 -20.64
N ILE A 147 1.17 13.08 -19.32
CA ILE A 147 0.64 12.19 -18.29
C ILE A 147 -0.31 13.00 -17.41
N ALA A 148 -1.60 12.71 -17.45
CA ALA A 148 -2.57 13.37 -16.61
C ALA A 148 -2.31 13.12 -15.12
N VAL A 149 -2.55 14.12 -14.26
CA VAL A 149 -2.36 14.00 -12.81
C VAL A 149 -3.12 12.78 -12.25
N GLY A 150 -4.37 12.55 -12.69
CA GLY A 150 -5.16 11.40 -12.26
C GLY A 150 -4.54 10.05 -12.60
N GLN A 151 -3.75 9.97 -13.68
CA GLN A 151 -3.05 8.74 -14.09
C GLN A 151 -1.90 8.37 -13.15
N LEU A 152 -1.34 9.32 -12.42
CA LEU A 152 -0.41 9.03 -11.32
C LEU A 152 -1.13 8.34 -10.17
N LEU A 153 -2.34 8.82 -9.80
CA LEU A 153 -3.06 8.34 -8.63
C LEU A 153 -3.65 6.94 -8.81
N ASN A 154 -4.07 6.60 -10.03
CA ASN A 154 -4.67 5.31 -10.36
C ASN A 154 -3.72 4.35 -11.07
N HIS A 155 -2.42 4.67 -11.10
CA HIS A 155 -1.36 3.83 -11.67
C HIS A 155 -1.51 3.50 -13.17
N THR A 156 -2.12 4.41 -13.96
CA THR A 156 -2.21 4.27 -15.42
C THR A 156 -1.25 5.19 -16.17
N SER A 157 -0.26 5.75 -15.50
CA SER A 157 0.71 6.69 -16.07
C SER A 157 1.65 6.07 -17.11
N GLY A 158 1.96 4.79 -16.99
CA GLY A 158 2.99 4.12 -17.79
C GLY A 158 4.43 4.50 -17.44
N LEU A 159 4.68 5.23 -16.35
CA LEU A 159 6.03 5.57 -15.91
C LEU A 159 6.88 4.32 -15.66
N PRO A 160 8.19 4.31 -16.05
CA PRO A 160 9.09 3.22 -15.69
C PRO A 160 9.42 3.22 -14.20
N ASN A 161 9.96 2.10 -13.69
CA ASN A 161 10.38 2.01 -12.29
C ASN A 161 11.70 2.72 -11.97
N GLY A 162 12.36 3.28 -12.98
CA GLY A 162 13.70 3.84 -12.87
C GLY A 162 14.80 2.77 -12.90
N ALA A 163 16.02 3.18 -13.16
CA ALA A 163 17.22 2.35 -13.15
C ALA A 163 18.18 2.84 -12.06
N ASP A 164 19.02 1.94 -11.54
CA ASP A 164 20.08 2.29 -10.58
C ASP A 164 19.59 3.13 -9.38
N GLY A 165 18.32 2.90 -8.98
CA GLY A 165 17.69 3.58 -7.87
C GLY A 165 18.05 2.96 -6.50
N PRO A 166 17.44 3.46 -5.40
CA PRO A 166 17.71 2.99 -4.03
C PRO A 166 17.04 1.65 -3.71
N TRP A 167 16.75 0.84 -4.73
CA TRP A 167 15.99 -0.41 -4.60
C TRP A 167 16.84 -1.58 -4.13
N GLY A 168 18.15 -1.49 -4.29
CA GLY A 168 19.09 -2.55 -3.96
C GLY A 168 18.92 -3.80 -4.81
N ASP A 169 19.40 -4.92 -4.25
CA ASP A 169 19.31 -6.24 -4.86
C ASP A 169 18.08 -7.06 -4.39
N GLY A 170 17.20 -6.44 -3.59
CA GLY A 170 16.01 -7.07 -3.02
C GLY A 170 16.28 -7.95 -1.79
N THR A 171 17.54 -8.07 -1.33
CA THR A 171 17.87 -8.91 -0.18
C THR A 171 17.75 -8.16 1.15
N ALA A 172 17.43 -8.90 2.22
CA ALA A 172 17.46 -8.37 3.58
C ALA A 172 18.86 -7.91 4.00
N ALA A 173 19.90 -8.56 3.52
CA ALA A 173 21.30 -8.19 3.81
C ALA A 173 21.63 -6.81 3.25
N TRP A 174 21.35 -6.59 1.97
CA TRP A 174 21.55 -5.28 1.34
C TRP A 174 20.79 -4.20 2.10
N PHE A 175 19.50 -4.44 2.39
CA PHE A 175 18.69 -3.46 3.12
C PHE A 175 19.30 -3.13 4.49
N VAL A 176 19.72 -4.12 5.27
CA VAL A 176 20.32 -3.90 6.60
C VAL A 176 21.53 -2.99 6.52
N ASP A 177 22.37 -3.16 5.50
CA ASP A 177 23.60 -2.37 5.32
C ASP A 177 23.31 -0.92 4.88
N HIS A 178 22.22 -0.69 4.13
CA HIS A 178 21.87 0.61 3.54
C HIS A 178 20.65 1.28 4.19
N ARG A 179 20.07 0.72 5.27
CA ARG A 179 18.77 1.14 5.83
C ARG A 179 18.69 2.58 6.33
N PHE A 180 19.82 3.23 6.50
CA PHE A 180 19.90 4.63 6.91
C PHE A 180 20.20 5.60 5.75
N GLU A 181 20.41 5.09 4.55
CA GLU A 181 20.60 5.93 3.37
C GLU A 181 19.30 6.63 2.99
N SER A 182 19.40 7.89 2.62
CA SER A 182 18.29 8.71 2.14
C SER A 182 18.53 9.19 0.72
N TRP A 183 17.46 9.23 -0.05
CA TRP A 183 17.43 9.81 -1.39
C TRP A 183 16.39 10.91 -1.44
N SER A 184 16.71 12.05 -2.07
CA SER A 184 15.70 13.07 -2.33
C SER A 184 14.68 12.58 -3.35
N PRO A 185 13.42 13.04 -3.30
CA PRO A 185 12.39 12.68 -4.27
C PRO A 185 12.81 12.96 -5.71
N GLU A 186 13.45 14.11 -5.97
CA GLU A 186 13.94 14.49 -7.30
C GLU A 186 15.01 13.51 -7.81
N ARG A 187 15.95 13.11 -6.94
CA ARG A 187 16.96 12.12 -7.28
C ARG A 187 16.34 10.76 -7.62
N VAL A 188 15.27 10.37 -6.91
CA VAL A 188 14.53 9.13 -7.22
C VAL A 188 13.86 9.26 -8.58
N VAL A 189 13.17 10.37 -8.85
CA VAL A 189 12.51 10.61 -10.14
C VAL A 189 13.51 10.65 -11.30
N ALA A 190 14.69 11.26 -11.11
CA ALA A 190 15.74 11.32 -12.12
C ALA A 190 16.29 9.94 -12.54
N THR A 191 16.06 8.87 -11.76
CA THR A 191 16.42 7.51 -12.18
C THR A 191 15.61 7.00 -13.38
N MET A 192 14.56 7.71 -13.79
CA MET A 192 13.82 7.44 -15.03
C MET A 192 14.48 7.99 -16.28
N ASP A 193 15.53 8.81 -16.15
CA ASP A 193 16.25 9.36 -17.31
C ASP A 193 16.82 8.26 -18.20
N GLY A 194 16.57 8.37 -19.50
CA GLY A 194 16.99 7.36 -20.47
C GLY A 194 16.17 6.05 -20.47
N GLN A 195 15.13 5.96 -19.64
CA GLN A 195 14.20 4.83 -19.65
C GLN A 195 13.07 5.05 -20.65
N GLU A 196 12.49 3.96 -21.14
CA GLU A 196 11.27 4.01 -21.95
C GLU A 196 10.02 3.88 -21.08
N MET A 197 8.91 4.43 -21.55
CA MET A 197 7.61 4.23 -20.91
C MET A 197 7.25 2.73 -20.92
N ALA A 198 6.67 2.23 -19.83
CA ALA A 198 6.21 0.85 -19.72
C ALA A 198 5.03 0.58 -20.70
N PHE A 199 4.17 1.58 -20.89
CA PHE A 199 3.03 1.57 -21.81
C PHE A 199 2.55 3.01 -22.05
N VAL A 200 1.69 3.20 -23.04
CA VAL A 200 1.07 4.50 -23.33
C VAL A 200 0.16 4.92 -22.16
N PRO A 201 0.28 6.13 -21.61
CA PRO A 201 -0.56 6.59 -20.51
C PRO A 201 -2.05 6.36 -20.74
N GLY A 202 -2.74 5.81 -19.75
CA GLY A 202 -4.17 5.52 -19.81
C GLY A 202 -4.56 4.20 -20.46
N THR A 203 -3.62 3.42 -21.03
CA THR A 203 -3.95 2.19 -21.76
C THR A 203 -3.89 0.91 -20.93
N ALA A 204 -3.19 0.95 -19.81
CA ALA A 204 -3.05 -0.17 -18.88
C ALA A 204 -2.84 0.34 -17.45
N GLN A 205 -2.89 -0.56 -16.48
CA GLN A 205 -2.57 -0.26 -15.10
C GLN A 205 -1.38 -1.09 -14.62
N GLN A 206 -0.38 -0.42 -14.06
CA GLN A 206 0.75 -1.05 -13.39
C GLN A 206 1.09 -0.30 -12.11
N TYR A 207 1.05 -1.01 -10.97
CA TYR A 207 1.49 -0.43 -9.71
C TYR A 207 2.94 0.05 -9.80
N ASN A 208 3.16 1.33 -9.48
CA ASN A 208 4.48 1.93 -9.58
C ASN A 208 4.65 3.04 -8.53
N GLY A 209 5.71 2.95 -7.72
CA GLY A 209 6.05 3.93 -6.69
C GLY A 209 6.41 5.30 -7.24
N MET A 210 7.00 5.38 -8.46
CA MET A 210 7.36 6.64 -9.12
C MET A 210 6.19 7.61 -9.22
N ASN A 211 4.99 7.09 -9.48
CA ASN A 211 3.77 7.89 -9.52
C ASN A 211 3.61 8.75 -8.28
N THR A 212 3.91 8.20 -7.11
CA THR A 212 3.68 8.91 -5.85
C THR A 212 4.81 9.85 -5.48
N PHE A 213 6.04 9.58 -5.91
CA PHE A 213 7.13 10.57 -5.82
C PHE A 213 6.78 11.81 -6.64
N VAL A 214 6.34 11.63 -7.89
CA VAL A 214 5.89 12.72 -8.76
C VAL A 214 4.68 13.45 -8.17
N ALA A 215 3.70 12.71 -7.61
CA ALA A 215 2.53 13.31 -6.98
C ALA A 215 2.88 14.11 -5.70
N GLY A 216 3.85 13.64 -4.91
CA GLY A 216 4.36 14.39 -3.75
C GLY A 216 5.04 15.69 -4.16
N LEU A 217 5.91 15.66 -5.17
CA LEU A 217 6.54 16.87 -5.74
C LEU A 217 5.50 17.83 -6.35
N LEU A 218 4.44 17.29 -6.96
CA LEU A 218 3.31 18.09 -7.44
C LEU A 218 2.61 18.82 -6.30
N VAL A 219 2.41 18.16 -5.15
CA VAL A 219 1.83 18.81 -3.96
C VAL A 219 2.69 19.99 -3.53
N GLU A 220 3.99 19.81 -3.41
CA GLU A 220 4.91 20.90 -3.01
C GLU A 220 4.90 22.05 -4.01
N GLN A 221 4.97 21.75 -5.31
CA GLN A 221 4.97 22.76 -6.36
C GLN A 221 3.69 23.59 -6.37
N VAL A 222 2.53 22.94 -6.26
CA VAL A 222 1.23 23.61 -6.33
C VAL A 222 0.93 24.42 -5.07
N THR A 223 1.40 23.94 -3.91
CA THR A 223 1.10 24.59 -2.63
C THR A 223 2.15 25.60 -2.19
N GLY A 224 3.40 25.40 -2.59
CA GLY A 224 4.56 26.16 -2.09
C GLY A 224 4.97 25.74 -0.66
N HIS A 225 4.45 24.64 -0.16
CA HIS A 225 4.76 24.09 1.16
C HIS A 225 5.30 22.67 1.03
N ASP A 226 6.09 22.23 2.01
CA ASP A 226 6.57 20.87 2.10
C ASP A 226 5.41 19.85 2.15
N TYR A 227 5.58 18.68 1.55
CA TYR A 227 4.62 17.59 1.57
C TYR A 227 4.17 17.24 2.99
N ALA A 228 5.10 17.19 3.94
CA ALA A 228 4.81 16.90 5.34
C ALA A 228 3.85 17.94 5.95
N HIS A 229 4.03 19.24 5.60
CA HIS A 229 3.13 20.31 6.02
C HIS A 229 1.72 20.09 5.50
N GLU A 230 1.57 19.77 4.21
CA GLU A 230 0.25 19.58 3.59
C GLU A 230 -0.50 18.37 4.19
N VAL A 231 0.18 17.24 4.39
CA VAL A 231 -0.41 16.07 5.08
C VAL A 231 -0.84 16.45 6.51
N GLN A 232 0.02 17.19 7.24
CA GLN A 232 -0.26 17.62 8.60
C GLN A 232 -1.47 18.54 8.68
N GLN A 233 -1.57 19.54 7.80
CA GLN A 233 -2.64 20.54 7.85
C GLN A 233 -3.98 20.01 7.33
N ARG A 234 -3.94 19.17 6.28
CA ARG A 234 -5.13 18.72 5.56
C ARG A 234 -5.76 17.46 6.12
N ILE A 235 -4.96 16.61 6.76
CA ILE A 235 -5.43 15.29 7.21
C ILE A 235 -5.17 15.09 8.71
N VAL A 236 -3.90 15.19 9.14
CA VAL A 236 -3.51 14.78 10.50
C VAL A 236 -4.19 15.65 11.56
N ARG A 237 -4.05 16.96 11.47
CA ARG A 237 -4.66 17.90 12.43
C ARG A 237 -6.18 17.87 12.42
N PRO A 238 -6.87 17.98 11.26
CA PRO A 238 -8.33 17.98 11.24
C PRO A 238 -8.97 16.72 11.80
N LEU A 239 -8.29 15.57 11.69
CA LEU A 239 -8.79 14.30 12.19
C LEU A 239 -8.25 13.94 13.59
N GLY A 240 -7.32 14.72 14.15
CA GLY A 240 -6.68 14.43 15.43
C GLY A 240 -5.90 13.10 15.41
N LEU A 241 -5.10 12.88 14.36
CA LEU A 241 -4.27 11.69 14.22
C LEU A 241 -2.93 11.90 14.95
N HIS A 242 -2.91 11.58 16.25
CA HIS A 242 -1.79 11.92 17.12
C HIS A 242 -0.56 11.01 16.93
N ASP A 243 -0.74 9.85 16.31
CA ASP A 243 0.29 8.86 16.07
C ASP A 243 0.73 8.82 14.59
N THR A 244 0.18 9.73 13.77
CA THR A 244 0.48 9.81 12.33
C THR A 244 1.42 10.96 12.03
N SER A 245 2.50 10.68 11.28
CA SER A 245 3.46 11.69 10.87
C SER A 245 4.15 11.33 9.56
N VAL A 246 4.64 12.37 8.88
CA VAL A 246 5.66 12.27 7.82
C VAL A 246 6.98 12.60 8.50
N PRO A 247 7.89 11.64 8.73
CA PRO A 247 9.18 11.91 9.36
C PRO A 247 10.03 12.85 8.51
N ALA A 248 10.89 13.65 9.15
CA ALA A 248 11.93 14.39 8.46
C ALA A 248 12.90 13.42 7.76
N ALA A 249 13.50 13.84 6.64
CA ALA A 249 14.33 12.97 5.79
C ALA A 249 15.54 12.35 6.52
N ASP A 250 15.99 12.97 7.60
CA ASP A 250 17.10 12.55 8.45
C ASP A 250 16.68 11.93 9.79
N ASP A 251 15.35 11.77 10.04
CA ASP A 251 14.85 11.12 11.28
C ASP A 251 14.49 9.64 11.04
N PRO A 252 15.41 8.69 11.33
CA PRO A 252 15.17 7.27 11.20
C PRO A 252 14.33 6.70 12.36
N ALA A 253 14.04 7.48 13.40
CA ALA A 253 13.46 6.99 14.64
C ALA A 253 11.99 6.59 14.47
N LEU A 254 11.60 5.55 15.18
CA LEU A 254 10.21 5.16 15.40
C LEU A 254 9.93 5.21 16.90
N ARG A 255 9.28 6.28 17.36
CA ARG A 255 8.95 6.48 18.78
C ARG A 255 7.71 5.67 19.14
N HIS A 256 7.71 5.02 20.31
CA HIS A 256 6.63 4.14 20.77
C HIS A 256 6.23 3.07 19.72
N PRO A 257 7.20 2.24 19.29
CA PRO A 257 6.93 1.25 18.25
C PRO A 257 5.98 0.16 18.76
N ALA A 258 5.05 -0.25 17.90
CA ALA A 258 4.18 -1.40 18.14
C ALA A 258 4.98 -2.69 18.34
N ALA A 259 6.10 -2.81 17.63
CA ALA A 259 7.04 -3.90 17.73
C ALA A 259 8.46 -3.44 17.40
N ARG A 260 9.44 -4.29 17.68
CA ARG A 260 10.85 -4.16 17.28
C ARG A 260 11.19 -5.28 16.30
N PRO A 261 10.80 -5.14 15.02
CA PRO A 261 10.99 -6.19 14.03
C PRO A 261 12.47 -6.46 13.77
N ARG A 262 12.77 -7.71 13.45
CA ARG A 262 14.12 -8.14 13.08
C ARG A 262 14.10 -8.90 11.78
N LEU A 263 15.03 -8.57 10.89
CA LEU A 263 15.28 -9.33 9.68
C LEU A 263 16.37 -10.37 9.92
N THR A 264 16.17 -11.55 9.36
CA THR A 264 17.16 -12.61 9.34
C THR A 264 18.09 -12.41 8.16
N VAL A 265 19.38 -12.25 8.41
CA VAL A 265 20.42 -12.06 7.40
C VAL A 265 21.59 -12.99 7.64
N PRO A 266 22.40 -13.32 6.63
CA PRO A 266 23.65 -14.07 6.82
C PRO A 266 24.61 -13.31 7.77
N GLY A 267 25.21 -14.02 8.71
CA GLY A 267 26.34 -13.53 9.50
C GLY A 267 27.68 -13.71 8.75
N PRO A 268 28.79 -13.21 9.32
CA PRO A 268 30.11 -13.28 8.69
C PRO A 268 30.59 -14.71 8.41
N ASP A 269 30.15 -15.68 9.18
CA ASP A 269 30.44 -17.12 9.04
C ASP A 269 29.35 -17.89 8.27
N GLY A 270 28.37 -17.17 7.71
CA GLY A 270 27.23 -17.74 7.01
C GLY A 270 26.09 -18.21 7.93
N THR A 271 26.23 -18.14 9.25
CA THR A 271 25.13 -18.46 10.17
C THR A 271 24.06 -17.35 10.15
N PRO A 272 22.76 -17.69 10.25
CA PRO A 272 21.71 -16.68 10.31
C PRO A 272 21.84 -15.81 11.56
N ARG A 273 21.75 -14.49 11.40
CA ARG A 273 21.65 -13.53 12.50
C ARG A 273 20.41 -12.64 12.32
N GLN A 274 19.84 -12.19 13.42
CA GLN A 274 18.71 -11.26 13.42
C GLN A 274 19.18 -9.84 13.69
N VAL A 275 18.76 -8.89 12.84
CA VAL A 275 19.08 -7.46 12.95
C VAL A 275 17.81 -6.68 13.19
N ASP A 276 17.81 -5.84 14.23
CA ASP A 276 16.73 -4.89 14.52
C ASP A 276 16.65 -3.85 13.39
N VAL A 277 15.46 -3.73 12.78
CA VAL A 277 15.17 -2.80 11.69
C VAL A 277 14.06 -1.81 12.05
N THR A 278 13.82 -1.61 13.35
CA THR A 278 12.85 -0.62 13.84
C THR A 278 13.18 0.77 13.33
N GLU A 279 14.46 1.13 13.40
CA GLU A 279 14.98 2.39 12.88
C GLU A 279 15.50 2.21 11.46
N GLN A 280 15.03 3.05 10.56
CA GLN A 280 15.39 3.05 9.14
C GLN A 280 15.04 4.40 8.51
N SER A 281 15.76 4.79 7.47
CA SER A 281 15.52 6.03 6.75
C SER A 281 14.07 6.10 6.24
N PRO A 282 13.41 7.26 6.35
CA PRO A 282 12.06 7.50 5.80
C PRO A 282 12.09 7.88 4.30
N TRP A 283 13.19 7.62 3.57
CA TRP A 283 13.40 8.05 2.20
C TRP A 283 12.26 7.74 1.22
N PRO A 284 11.43 6.69 1.37
CA PRO A 284 10.25 6.53 0.51
C PRO A 284 9.24 7.68 0.62
N TRP A 285 9.37 8.55 1.61
CA TRP A 285 8.67 9.83 1.69
C TRP A 285 7.17 9.70 1.36
N ALA A 286 6.62 10.43 0.37
CA ALA A 286 5.22 10.36 -0.04
C ALA A 286 4.78 8.97 -0.53
N GLU A 287 5.72 8.17 -1.03
CA GLU A 287 5.49 6.80 -1.54
C GLU A 287 5.26 5.78 -0.44
N GLY A 288 5.97 5.92 0.70
CA GLY A 288 5.94 4.87 1.72
C GLY A 288 6.58 5.23 3.06
N GLY A 289 6.87 6.50 3.32
CA GLY A 289 7.66 6.96 4.48
C GLY A 289 6.85 7.29 5.73
N LEU A 290 5.52 7.29 5.69
CA LEU A 290 4.70 7.70 6.83
C LEU A 290 4.75 6.65 7.96
N ILE A 291 4.56 7.17 9.17
CA ILE A 291 4.35 6.41 10.40
C ILE A 291 2.91 6.66 10.87
N SER A 292 2.25 5.63 11.40
CA SER A 292 0.91 5.75 11.98
C SER A 292 0.65 4.67 13.04
N SER A 293 -0.55 4.64 13.63
CA SER A 293 -1.07 3.58 14.48
C SER A 293 -2.33 2.96 13.87
N ALA A 294 -2.75 1.81 14.39
CA ALA A 294 -3.96 1.15 13.91
C ALA A 294 -5.21 2.02 14.13
N ALA A 295 -5.30 2.68 15.27
CA ALA A 295 -6.42 3.57 15.60
C ALA A 295 -6.48 4.81 14.69
N ASP A 296 -5.33 5.41 14.36
CA ASP A 296 -5.28 6.56 13.45
C ASP A 296 -5.63 6.17 12.02
N LEU A 297 -5.16 5.00 11.53
CA LEU A 297 -5.51 4.50 10.20
C LEU A 297 -7.01 4.19 10.09
N ASP A 298 -7.63 3.59 11.11
CA ASP A 298 -9.09 3.37 11.16
C ASP A 298 -9.85 4.70 11.11
N ARG A 299 -9.43 5.68 11.91
CA ARG A 299 -10.02 7.03 11.93
C ARG A 299 -9.88 7.72 10.57
N PHE A 300 -8.72 7.65 9.96
CA PHE A 300 -8.45 8.24 8.64
C PHE A 300 -9.34 7.62 7.56
N VAL A 301 -9.34 6.28 7.42
CA VAL A 301 -10.14 5.58 6.40
C VAL A 301 -11.63 5.78 6.65
N THR A 302 -12.07 5.75 7.91
CA THR A 302 -13.46 6.05 8.26
C THR A 302 -13.87 7.47 7.85
N ALA A 303 -13.03 8.46 8.07
CA ALA A 303 -13.31 9.85 7.67
C ALA A 303 -13.32 10.00 6.14
N LEU A 304 -12.35 9.38 5.46
CA LEU A 304 -12.21 9.39 4.00
C LEU A 304 -13.43 8.75 3.33
N PHE A 305 -13.84 7.55 3.77
CA PHE A 305 -14.97 6.81 3.18
C PHE A 305 -16.32 7.49 3.44
N ARG A 306 -16.45 8.24 4.53
CA ARG A 306 -17.63 9.05 4.84
C ARG A 306 -17.70 10.38 4.07
N GLY A 307 -16.74 10.67 3.18
CA GLY A 307 -16.70 11.93 2.44
C GLY A 307 -16.39 13.16 3.31
N ARG A 308 -15.74 12.98 4.46
CA ARG A 308 -15.38 14.12 5.33
C ARG A 308 -14.15 14.87 4.84
N LEU A 309 -13.35 14.24 3.99
CA LEU A 309 -12.09 14.79 3.46
C LEU A 309 -12.22 15.26 2.01
N LEU A 310 -13.19 14.76 1.28
CA LEU A 310 -13.36 15.01 -0.16
C LEU A 310 -14.83 15.36 -0.46
N PRO A 311 -15.10 16.34 -1.33
CA PRO A 311 -16.43 16.59 -1.85
C PRO A 311 -16.88 15.48 -2.81
N PRO A 312 -18.17 15.42 -3.21
CA PRO A 312 -18.76 14.29 -3.93
C PRO A 312 -18.03 13.87 -5.20
N ALA A 313 -17.55 14.81 -6.03
CA ALA A 313 -16.87 14.49 -7.29
C ALA A 313 -15.53 13.77 -7.05
N GLN A 314 -14.72 14.27 -6.11
CA GLN A 314 -13.45 13.64 -5.76
C GLN A 314 -13.64 12.35 -4.95
N GLN A 315 -14.73 12.27 -4.18
CA GLN A 315 -15.13 11.04 -3.51
C GLN A 315 -15.49 9.93 -4.52
N GLU A 316 -16.17 10.27 -5.61
CA GLU A 316 -16.45 9.34 -6.69
C GLU A 316 -15.16 8.90 -7.39
N ALA A 317 -14.28 9.84 -7.75
CA ALA A 317 -12.99 9.54 -8.34
C ALA A 317 -12.12 8.60 -7.47
N LEU A 318 -12.14 8.79 -6.14
CA LEU A 318 -11.45 7.92 -5.17
C LEU A 318 -11.89 6.46 -5.31
N PHE A 319 -13.12 6.16 -5.69
CA PHE A 319 -13.66 4.81 -5.80
C PHE A 319 -13.89 4.34 -7.25
N THR A 320 -13.44 5.11 -8.22
CA THR A 320 -13.53 4.75 -9.63
C THR A 320 -12.28 4.02 -10.09
N VAL A 321 -12.43 2.73 -10.40
CA VAL A 321 -11.36 1.91 -11.01
C VAL A 321 -11.40 2.10 -12.52
N PRO A 322 -10.27 2.41 -13.19
CA PRO A 322 -10.25 2.56 -14.65
C PRO A 322 -10.52 1.24 -15.36
N ASP A 323 -11.22 1.29 -16.49
CA ASP A 323 -11.55 0.11 -17.28
C ASP A 323 -10.44 -0.22 -18.28
N VAL A 324 -9.30 -0.66 -17.78
CA VAL A 324 -8.11 -1.03 -18.55
C VAL A 324 -7.54 -2.38 -18.09
N PRO A 325 -6.75 -3.07 -18.93
CA PRO A 325 -6.04 -4.28 -18.52
C PRO A 325 -4.91 -3.93 -17.53
N THR A 326 -4.42 -4.93 -16.80
CA THR A 326 -3.17 -4.85 -16.05
C THR A 326 -1.97 -5.03 -16.97
N HIS A 327 -0.85 -4.41 -16.63
CA HIS A 327 0.45 -4.58 -17.29
C HIS A 327 1.49 -5.01 -16.27
N HIS A 328 1.88 -6.30 -16.27
CA HIS A 328 2.87 -6.86 -15.35
C HIS A 328 2.71 -6.45 -13.89
N SER A 329 1.48 -6.46 -13.40
CA SER A 329 1.16 -6.05 -12.03
C SER A 329 0.77 -7.26 -11.20
N SER A 330 1.48 -7.49 -10.11
CA SER A 330 1.13 -8.53 -9.14
C SER A 330 -0.12 -8.22 -8.32
N HIS A 331 -0.63 -6.98 -8.35
CA HIS A 331 -1.75 -6.55 -7.51
C HIS A 331 -3.13 -7.01 -8.02
N CYS A 332 -3.31 -7.09 -9.33
CA CYS A 332 -4.60 -7.36 -9.97
C CYS A 332 -4.57 -8.64 -10.83
N GLU A 333 -3.63 -9.55 -10.57
CA GLU A 333 -3.46 -10.78 -11.38
C GLU A 333 -4.28 -11.95 -10.85
N THR A 334 -4.86 -11.82 -9.68
CA THR A 334 -5.65 -12.86 -9.03
C THR A 334 -7.03 -12.36 -8.65
N GLY A 335 -7.96 -13.28 -8.41
CA GLY A 335 -9.32 -12.94 -8.01
C GLY A 335 -10.30 -12.79 -9.16
N PRO A 336 -11.53 -12.35 -8.89
CA PRO A 336 -12.60 -12.32 -9.91
C PRO A 336 -12.37 -11.32 -11.04
N ASP A 337 -11.54 -10.30 -10.84
CA ASP A 337 -11.19 -9.28 -11.81
C ASP A 337 -9.75 -9.47 -12.35
N ALA A 338 -9.20 -10.68 -12.26
CA ALA A 338 -7.82 -10.97 -12.67
C ALA A 338 -7.53 -10.50 -14.11
N GLY A 339 -6.40 -9.81 -14.28
CA GLY A 339 -5.99 -9.24 -15.57
C GLY A 339 -6.63 -7.88 -15.91
N ARG A 340 -7.51 -7.35 -15.04
CA ARG A 340 -8.12 -6.03 -15.16
C ARG A 340 -7.61 -5.12 -14.05
N ALA A 341 -7.68 -3.81 -14.27
CA ALA A 341 -7.37 -2.84 -13.24
C ALA A 341 -8.19 -3.07 -11.96
N CYS A 342 -7.56 -2.94 -10.81
CA CYS A 342 -8.20 -3.05 -9.50
C CYS A 342 -7.92 -1.85 -8.59
N MET A 343 -7.06 -0.93 -9.03
CA MET A 343 -6.70 0.26 -8.25
C MET A 343 -7.43 1.49 -8.78
N SER A 344 -7.99 2.24 -7.86
CA SER A 344 -8.55 3.58 -8.07
C SER A 344 -7.53 4.65 -7.66
N MET A 345 -7.96 5.88 -7.47
CA MET A 345 -7.07 6.98 -7.04
C MET A 345 -6.64 6.82 -5.58
N GLY A 346 -5.65 5.95 -5.35
CA GLY A 346 -5.03 5.69 -4.05
C GLY A 346 -5.54 4.43 -3.33
N LEU A 347 -6.66 3.83 -3.74
CA LEU A 347 -7.19 2.61 -3.13
C LEU A 347 -7.07 1.41 -4.07
N GLU A 348 -7.06 0.23 -3.48
CA GLU A 348 -7.17 -1.06 -4.12
C GLU A 348 -8.53 -1.67 -3.79
N ARG A 349 -9.23 -2.20 -4.81
CA ARG A 349 -10.47 -2.93 -4.69
C ARG A 349 -10.20 -4.43 -4.75
N THR A 350 -10.72 -5.18 -3.80
CA THR A 350 -10.64 -6.64 -3.83
C THR A 350 -11.86 -7.28 -3.15
N LYS A 351 -11.95 -8.62 -3.19
CA LYS A 351 -13.03 -9.38 -2.53
C LYS A 351 -12.48 -10.47 -1.64
N VAL A 352 -13.03 -10.59 -0.45
CA VAL A 352 -12.74 -11.67 0.49
C VAL A 352 -14.06 -12.28 0.95
N GLY A 353 -14.23 -13.59 0.82
CA GLY A 353 -15.47 -14.27 1.16
C GLY A 353 -16.70 -13.74 0.41
N GLY A 354 -16.51 -13.16 -0.78
CA GLY A 354 -17.57 -12.51 -1.55
C GLY A 354 -17.88 -11.07 -1.12
N VAL A 355 -17.30 -10.56 -0.04
CA VAL A 355 -17.43 -9.18 0.43
C VAL A 355 -16.44 -8.28 -0.32
N GLU A 356 -16.93 -7.24 -0.98
CA GLU A 356 -16.07 -6.22 -1.61
C GLU A 356 -15.48 -5.30 -0.54
N ILE A 357 -14.17 -5.13 -0.59
CA ILE A 357 -13.41 -4.27 0.30
C ILE A 357 -12.49 -3.34 -0.49
N TRP A 358 -12.25 -2.18 0.06
CA TRP A 358 -11.40 -1.14 -0.49
C TRP A 358 -10.37 -0.73 0.54
N GLY A 359 -9.15 -0.51 0.11
CA GLY A 359 -8.10 -0.13 1.05
C GLY A 359 -6.74 -0.10 0.39
N LYS A 360 -5.70 -0.32 1.19
CA LYS A 360 -4.33 -0.40 0.70
C LYS A 360 -3.47 -1.28 1.59
N THR A 361 -2.65 -2.07 0.95
CA THR A 361 -1.52 -2.75 1.60
C THR A 361 -0.33 -1.81 1.71
N GLY A 362 0.58 -2.08 2.63
CA GLY A 362 1.83 -1.36 2.76
C GLY A 362 2.93 -2.21 3.35
N SER A 363 4.14 -2.05 2.85
CA SER A 363 5.31 -2.79 3.34
C SER A 363 6.49 -1.85 3.55
N ARG A 364 7.18 -2.08 4.65
CA ARG A 364 8.53 -1.60 4.94
C ARG A 364 9.30 -2.77 5.53
N PRO A 365 10.60 -2.90 5.31
CA PRO A 365 11.35 -3.99 5.91
C PRO A 365 11.08 -4.16 7.41
N GLY A 366 10.61 -5.36 7.79
CA GLY A 366 10.12 -5.66 9.14
C GLY A 366 8.65 -5.33 9.41
N TRP A 367 7.93 -4.76 8.43
CA TRP A 367 6.52 -4.36 8.56
C TRP A 367 5.74 -4.72 7.31
N THR A 368 4.67 -5.52 7.46
CA THR A 368 3.67 -5.76 6.40
C THR A 368 2.30 -5.42 6.95
N ASN A 369 1.66 -4.44 6.33
CA ASN A 369 0.47 -3.79 6.85
C ASN A 369 -0.67 -3.81 5.84
N GLY A 370 -1.88 -3.58 6.32
CA GLY A 370 -3.03 -3.27 5.48
C GLY A 370 -4.09 -2.51 6.24
N VAL A 371 -4.81 -1.67 5.52
CA VAL A 371 -6.05 -1.06 5.96
C VAL A 371 -7.10 -1.26 4.89
N PHE A 372 -8.20 -1.94 5.22
CA PHE A 372 -9.29 -2.23 4.31
C PHE A 372 -10.63 -2.04 4.99
N ALA A 373 -11.61 -1.55 4.23
CA ALA A 373 -12.97 -1.38 4.70
C ALA A 373 -13.99 -1.73 3.61
N THR A 374 -15.18 -2.15 4.03
CA THR A 374 -16.34 -2.13 3.14
C THR A 374 -16.75 -0.69 2.85
N ARG A 375 -17.29 -0.43 1.67
CA ARG A 375 -17.70 0.91 1.25
C ARG A 375 -18.63 1.60 2.26
N ASP A 376 -19.51 0.84 2.89
CA ASP A 376 -20.48 1.30 3.88
C ASP A 376 -19.94 1.33 5.32
N LEU A 377 -18.65 1.00 5.52
CA LEU A 377 -17.97 0.94 6.81
C LEU A 377 -18.64 -0.03 7.81
N SER A 378 -19.32 -1.05 7.32
CA SER A 378 -19.82 -2.11 8.18
C SER A 378 -18.68 -2.92 8.81
N ARG A 379 -17.54 -3.00 8.14
CA ARG A 379 -16.29 -3.58 8.64
C ARG A 379 -15.10 -2.78 8.14
N THR A 380 -14.20 -2.42 9.06
CA THR A 380 -12.84 -1.93 8.79
C THR A 380 -11.85 -2.87 9.48
N VAL A 381 -10.74 -3.14 8.85
CA VAL A 381 -9.60 -3.84 9.45
C VAL A 381 -8.32 -3.05 9.21
N VAL A 382 -7.50 -2.95 10.24
CA VAL A 382 -6.10 -2.56 10.17
C VAL A 382 -5.28 -3.68 10.75
N TYR A 383 -4.23 -4.11 10.04
CA TYR A 383 -3.28 -5.08 10.56
C TYR A 383 -1.85 -4.61 10.33
N SER A 384 -0.96 -5.05 11.21
CA SER A 384 0.48 -4.93 11.04
C SER A 384 1.14 -6.22 11.50
N LEU A 385 1.88 -6.86 10.59
CA LEU A 385 2.69 -8.05 10.84
C LEU A 385 4.16 -7.67 10.85
N ASN A 386 4.97 -8.45 11.57
CA ASN A 386 6.42 -8.28 11.61
C ASN A 386 7.09 -9.50 10.93
N PRO A 387 7.29 -9.45 9.59
CA PRO A 387 7.99 -10.49 8.86
C PRO A 387 9.48 -10.51 9.23
N THR A 388 10.08 -11.70 9.18
CA THR A 388 11.51 -11.95 9.45
C THR A 388 12.36 -11.92 8.18
N GLY A 389 11.72 -11.90 6.99
CA GLY A 389 12.32 -11.81 5.65
C GLY A 389 11.69 -10.70 4.81
N LEU A 390 12.05 -10.67 3.51
CA LEU A 390 11.50 -9.73 2.51
C LEU A 390 10.88 -10.45 1.31
N ASP A 391 10.65 -11.74 1.41
CA ASP A 391 10.18 -12.64 0.33
C ASP A 391 8.66 -12.83 0.28
N GLY A 392 7.91 -12.18 1.19
CA GLY A 392 6.45 -12.28 1.25
C GLY A 392 5.95 -13.59 1.90
N ALA A 393 6.81 -14.30 2.62
CA ALA A 393 6.46 -15.57 3.27
C ALA A 393 5.38 -15.41 4.38
N GLU A 394 5.10 -14.19 4.84
CA GLU A 394 4.01 -13.86 5.77
C GLU A 394 2.61 -13.91 5.12
N THR A 395 2.53 -13.97 3.80
CA THR A 395 1.28 -13.98 3.02
C THR A 395 0.22 -14.95 3.54
N PRO A 396 0.51 -16.22 3.89
CA PRO A 396 -0.50 -17.14 4.40
C PRO A 396 -1.18 -16.64 5.69
N VAL A 397 -0.45 -15.95 6.57
CA VAL A 397 -1.01 -15.36 7.80
C VAL A 397 -1.98 -14.24 7.46
N ILE A 398 -1.63 -13.38 6.48
CA ILE A 398 -2.51 -12.30 6.00
C ILE A 398 -3.81 -12.88 5.45
N MET A 399 -3.73 -13.95 4.64
CA MET A 399 -4.91 -14.60 4.05
C MET A 399 -5.82 -15.22 5.10
N GLN A 400 -5.24 -15.87 6.12
CA GLN A 400 -6.01 -16.42 7.24
C GLN A 400 -6.69 -15.31 8.05
N LEU A 401 -6.01 -14.19 8.31
CA LEU A 401 -6.59 -13.01 8.96
C LEU A 401 -7.74 -12.41 8.13
N ALA A 402 -7.54 -12.24 6.82
CA ALA A 402 -8.56 -11.71 5.93
C ALA A 402 -9.81 -12.61 5.90
N GLY A 403 -9.63 -13.94 5.80
CA GLY A 403 -10.70 -14.91 5.89
C GLY A 403 -11.42 -14.88 7.25
N ALA A 404 -10.69 -14.74 8.36
CA ALA A 404 -11.28 -14.65 9.69
C ALA A 404 -12.04 -13.34 9.94
N VAL A 405 -11.69 -12.26 9.23
CA VAL A 405 -12.32 -10.95 9.37
C VAL A 405 -13.53 -10.79 8.46
N PHE A 406 -13.50 -11.29 7.24
CA PHE A 406 -14.51 -11.04 6.21
C PHE A 406 -15.24 -12.30 5.72
N GLY A 407 -14.72 -13.48 6.06
CA GLY A 407 -15.28 -14.80 5.69
C GLY A 407 -16.41 -15.33 6.57
#